data_edef68278d8c20bd9c9a8bdadb7bf4ef
#
_entry.id   edef68278d8c20bd9c9a8bdadb7bf4ef
#
_cell.length_a   1.000
_cell.length_b   1.000
_cell.length_c   1.000
_cell.angle_alpha   90.00
_cell.angle_beta   90.00
_cell.angle_gamma   90.00
#
_symmetry.space_group_name_H-M   'P 1'
#
loop_
_entity.id
_entity.type
_entity.pdbx_description
1 polymer ?
#
loop_
_entity_poly.entity_id
_entity_poly.type
_entity_poly.pdbx_seq_one_letter_code
_entity_poly.pdbx_strand_id
1 'polypeptide(L)'
;MKKLILPFTVLISISAFAQNNTLRNKVSQSADRLESKVIAWRRDFHEHPELGNSEVRTAAIVAKHLQSLGIEVKTGIAKTGVVGILKGDKPGPVVALRADMDGLPVIERTAVPFASKVKTTYNGQEVGVMHACGHDTHVAILMGVAEVLASMKSELKGTVKFIFQPAEEGVPQGEVGGAEQMIKEGVLENPAVNVIFGLHINSQTEVGKITYRPGGTMASVNSMKITVKGRSAHGAYPWSSIDPIVVSAQIINNLQTIVSR
;
A
#
# COMPACT_ATOMS: atom_id res chain seq x y z
N MET A 1 25.85 47.35 32.51
CA MET A 1 26.15 45.87 32.53
C MET A 1 25.30 45.20 31.46
N LYS A 2 25.83 45.10 30.23
CA LYS A 2 25.25 44.32 29.11
C LYS A 2 26.29 43.28 28.74
N LYS A 3 26.14 42.05 29.21
CA LYS A 3 27.06 40.95 28.88
C LYS A 3 26.35 39.62 28.66
N LEU A 4 26.62 39.03 27.53
CA LEU A 4 26.74 37.61 27.26
C LEU A 4 25.45 36.76 27.34
N ILE A 5 24.59 36.86 26.37
CA ILE A 5 23.55 35.81 26.09
C ILE A 5 23.73 35.20 24.69
N LEU A 6 24.56 35.78 23.81
CA LEU A 6 24.66 35.38 22.40
C LEU A 6 25.34 34.03 22.07
N PRO A 7 26.35 33.53 22.81
CA PRO A 7 27.02 32.29 22.39
C PRO A 7 26.27 30.98 22.68
N PHE A 8 25.31 30.99 23.65
CA PHE A 8 24.63 29.75 24.05
C PHE A 8 23.58 29.28 23.06
N THR A 9 22.91 30.19 22.38
CA THR A 9 21.87 29.87 21.41
C THR A 9 22.45 29.30 20.09
N VAL A 10 23.61 29.78 19.67
CA VAL A 10 24.32 29.32 18.46
C VAL A 10 24.87 27.89 18.66
N LEU A 11 25.41 27.55 19.83
CA LEU A 11 25.90 26.21 20.14
C LEU A 11 24.81 25.14 20.17
N ILE A 12 23.62 25.46 20.67
CA ILE A 12 22.46 24.51 20.65
C ILE A 12 21.98 24.25 19.22
N SER A 13 21.94 25.27 18.37
CA SER A 13 21.53 25.14 16.97
C SER A 13 22.52 24.27 16.16
N ILE A 14 23.82 24.47 16.33
CA ILE A 14 24.86 23.68 15.64
C ILE A 14 24.81 22.21 16.08
N SER A 15 24.60 21.93 17.34
CA SER A 15 24.46 20.55 17.86
C SER A 15 23.26 19.81 17.29
N ALA A 16 22.12 20.49 17.11
CA ALA A 16 20.90 19.90 16.53
C ALA A 16 21.09 19.56 15.04
N PHE A 17 21.75 20.42 14.28
CA PHE A 17 22.09 20.15 12.88
C PHE A 17 23.08 19.01 12.70
N ALA A 18 24.12 18.95 13.52
CA ALA A 18 25.12 17.87 13.49
C ALA A 18 24.49 16.51 13.83
N GLN A 19 23.60 16.44 14.81
CA GLN A 19 22.91 15.21 15.21
C GLN A 19 21.98 14.70 14.08
N ASN A 20 21.25 15.59 13.39
CA ASN A 20 20.40 15.22 12.27
C ASN A 20 21.20 14.64 11.09
N ASN A 21 22.35 15.20 10.77
CA ASN A 21 23.22 14.67 9.73
C ASN A 21 23.77 13.28 10.08
N THR A 22 24.12 13.03 11.32
CA THR A 22 24.57 11.72 11.78
C THR A 22 23.49 10.65 11.65
N LEU A 23 22.24 10.94 12.04
CA LEU A 23 21.11 10.00 11.89
C LEU A 23 20.78 9.71 10.43
N ARG A 24 20.77 10.74 9.56
CA ARG A 24 20.57 10.57 8.12
C ARG A 24 21.63 9.65 7.51
N ASN A 25 22.90 9.85 7.85
CA ASN A 25 23.98 9.02 7.36
C ASN A 25 23.85 7.57 7.83
N LYS A 26 23.46 7.33 9.08
CA LYS A 26 23.18 5.97 9.60
C LYS A 26 22.04 5.30 8.84
N VAL A 27 20.95 6.00 8.59
CA VAL A 27 19.79 5.48 7.83
C VAL A 27 20.25 5.13 6.42
N SER A 28 20.94 6.04 5.70
CA SER A 28 21.42 5.80 4.34
C SER A 28 22.31 4.58 4.28
N GLN A 29 23.34 4.50 5.12
CA GLN A 29 24.26 3.36 5.16
C GLN A 29 23.56 2.03 5.51
N SER A 30 22.51 2.09 6.35
CA SER A 30 21.74 0.90 6.68
C SER A 30 20.85 0.48 5.53
N ALA A 31 20.25 1.43 4.80
CA ALA A 31 19.48 1.17 3.59
C ALA A 31 20.36 0.54 2.49
N ASP A 32 21.55 1.11 2.25
CA ASP A 32 22.50 0.61 1.25
C ASP A 32 22.88 -0.88 1.51
N ARG A 33 23.08 -1.23 2.79
CA ARG A 33 23.36 -2.63 3.17
C ARG A 33 22.20 -3.60 2.95
N LEU A 34 20.97 -3.09 2.89
CA LEU A 34 19.76 -3.91 2.71
C LEU A 34 19.31 -4.03 1.27
N GLU A 35 19.89 -3.27 0.34
CA GLU A 35 19.42 -3.21 -1.05
C GLU A 35 19.24 -4.59 -1.68
N SER A 36 20.26 -5.43 -1.64
CA SER A 36 20.20 -6.77 -2.22
C SER A 36 19.12 -7.67 -1.57
N LYS A 37 18.90 -7.48 -0.26
CA LYS A 37 17.90 -8.23 0.50
C LYS A 37 16.48 -7.77 0.14
N VAL A 38 16.28 -6.46 0.01
CA VAL A 38 15.00 -5.87 -0.43
C VAL A 38 14.65 -6.30 -1.85
N ILE A 39 15.64 -6.32 -2.76
CA ILE A 39 15.48 -6.82 -4.12
C ILE A 39 15.09 -8.30 -4.12
N ALA A 40 15.71 -9.11 -3.27
CA ALA A 40 15.40 -10.54 -3.16
C ALA A 40 13.96 -10.77 -2.65
N TRP A 41 13.51 -10.06 -1.61
CA TRP A 41 12.14 -10.11 -1.13
C TRP A 41 11.13 -9.67 -2.19
N ARG A 42 11.41 -8.55 -2.87
CA ARG A 42 10.55 -8.05 -3.94
C ARG A 42 10.36 -9.10 -5.04
N ARG A 43 11.44 -9.76 -5.48
CA ARG A 43 11.38 -10.81 -6.51
C ARG A 43 10.63 -12.04 -6.04
N ASP A 44 10.81 -12.43 -4.78
CA ASP A 44 10.09 -13.57 -4.19
C ASP A 44 8.58 -13.31 -4.09
N PHE A 45 8.16 -12.12 -3.65
CA PHE A 45 6.75 -11.73 -3.66
C PHE A 45 6.18 -11.65 -5.08
N HIS A 46 6.96 -11.13 -6.04
CA HIS A 46 6.54 -11.05 -7.43
C HIS A 46 6.30 -12.41 -8.06
N GLU A 47 7.15 -13.38 -7.75
CA GLU A 47 7.02 -14.75 -8.24
C GLU A 47 5.85 -15.51 -7.61
N HIS A 48 5.42 -15.10 -6.42
CA HIS A 48 4.38 -15.77 -5.62
C HIS A 48 3.27 -14.81 -5.18
N PRO A 49 2.61 -14.10 -6.11
CA PRO A 49 1.58 -13.13 -5.75
C PRO A 49 0.31 -13.82 -5.27
N GLU A 50 -0.40 -13.15 -4.37
CA GLU A 50 -1.67 -13.59 -3.81
C GLU A 50 -2.73 -12.51 -4.00
N LEU A 51 -3.97 -12.90 -4.30
CA LEU A 51 -5.09 -11.96 -4.47
C LEU A 51 -5.57 -11.42 -3.12
N GLY A 52 -6.30 -10.30 -3.18
CA GLY A 52 -6.92 -9.68 -2.03
C GLY A 52 -7.72 -10.66 -1.17
N ASN A 53 -7.57 -10.57 0.16
CA ASN A 53 -8.06 -11.48 1.18
C ASN A 53 -7.46 -12.90 1.15
N SER A 54 -6.46 -13.15 0.33
CA SER A 54 -5.79 -14.45 0.19
C SER A 54 -4.28 -14.37 0.39
N GLU A 55 -3.76 -13.25 0.90
CA GLU A 55 -2.32 -12.95 1.08
C GLU A 55 -1.70 -13.70 2.27
N VAL A 56 -1.97 -15.01 2.38
CA VAL A 56 -1.60 -15.83 3.54
C VAL A 56 -0.08 -16.03 3.63
N ARG A 57 0.57 -16.35 2.49
CA ARG A 57 2.01 -16.52 2.42
C ARG A 57 2.75 -15.22 2.67
N THR A 58 2.33 -14.16 2.00
CA THR A 58 2.90 -12.81 2.15
C THR A 58 2.79 -12.34 3.60
N ALA A 59 1.62 -12.44 4.20
CA ALA A 59 1.37 -12.10 5.60
C ALA A 59 2.26 -12.89 6.58
N ALA A 60 2.43 -14.20 6.33
CA ALA A 60 3.27 -15.05 7.17
C ALA A 60 4.76 -14.66 7.10
N ILE A 61 5.28 -14.34 5.91
CA ILE A 61 6.65 -13.86 5.71
C ILE A 61 6.87 -12.54 6.43
N VAL A 62 5.96 -11.58 6.24
CA VAL A 62 6.01 -10.28 6.90
C VAL A 62 5.98 -10.42 8.42
N ALA A 63 5.02 -11.18 8.96
CA ALA A 63 4.90 -11.39 10.39
C ALA A 63 6.16 -12.01 11.00
N LYS A 64 6.69 -13.07 10.37
CA LYS A 64 7.92 -13.72 10.80
C LYS A 64 9.12 -12.77 10.77
N HIS A 65 9.23 -11.94 9.73
CA HIS A 65 10.30 -10.95 9.62
C HIS A 65 10.22 -9.93 10.76
N LEU A 66 9.06 -9.31 10.97
CA LEU A 66 8.88 -8.33 12.05
C LEU A 66 9.15 -8.93 13.44
N GLN A 67 8.68 -10.15 13.68
CA GLN A 67 8.95 -10.88 14.94
C GLN A 67 10.44 -11.11 15.14
N SER A 68 11.18 -11.45 14.09
CA SER A 68 12.64 -11.66 14.16
C SER A 68 13.42 -10.40 14.55
N LEU A 69 12.82 -9.22 14.34
CA LEU A 69 13.36 -7.92 14.73
C LEU A 69 12.95 -7.49 16.16
N GLY A 70 12.21 -8.32 16.89
CA GLY A 70 11.69 -7.99 18.21
C GLY A 70 10.53 -6.97 18.18
N ILE A 71 9.86 -6.84 17.06
CA ILE A 71 8.68 -5.99 16.89
C ILE A 71 7.44 -6.76 17.38
N GLU A 72 6.57 -6.11 18.14
CA GLU A 72 5.26 -6.67 18.52
C GLU A 72 4.39 -6.82 17.26
N VAL A 73 3.83 -8.01 17.01
CA VAL A 73 3.09 -8.30 15.77
C VAL A 73 1.67 -8.78 16.07
N LYS A 74 0.71 -8.21 15.34
CA LYS A 74 -0.68 -8.67 15.27
C LYS A 74 -0.97 -9.10 13.84
N THR A 75 -1.56 -10.27 13.65
CA THR A 75 -1.95 -10.83 12.35
C THR A 75 -3.45 -11.02 12.27
N GLY A 76 -3.98 -11.22 11.06
CA GLY A 76 -5.40 -11.50 10.85
C GLY A 76 -6.28 -10.24 10.88
N ILE A 77 -5.70 -9.05 10.83
CA ILE A 77 -6.46 -7.80 10.73
C ILE A 77 -7.04 -7.71 9.31
N ALA A 78 -8.35 -7.50 9.19
CA ALA A 78 -9.05 -7.58 7.90
C ALA A 78 -8.69 -8.85 7.11
N LYS A 79 -8.71 -10.02 7.77
CA LYS A 79 -8.35 -11.36 7.32
C LYS A 79 -6.85 -11.64 7.28
N THR A 80 -6.09 -11.01 6.40
CA THR A 80 -4.68 -11.33 6.15
C THR A 80 -3.72 -10.21 6.54
N GLY A 81 -4.23 -9.04 6.94
CA GLY A 81 -3.41 -7.90 7.31
C GLY A 81 -2.49 -8.15 8.51
N VAL A 82 -1.34 -7.51 8.48
CA VAL A 82 -0.32 -7.60 9.53
C VAL A 82 0.00 -6.22 10.07
N VAL A 83 0.07 -6.11 11.39
CA VAL A 83 0.43 -4.86 12.08
C VAL A 83 1.62 -5.12 12.98
N GLY A 84 2.70 -4.35 12.80
CA GLY A 84 3.86 -4.32 13.67
C GLY A 84 3.89 -3.07 14.53
N ILE A 85 4.29 -3.16 15.79
CA ILE A 85 4.43 -2.01 16.68
C ILE A 85 5.86 -1.98 17.22
N LEU A 86 6.63 -1.00 16.80
CA LEU A 86 7.98 -0.72 17.27
C LEU A 86 7.96 0.50 18.19
N LYS A 87 8.06 0.29 19.48
CA LYS A 87 8.15 1.35 20.46
C LYS A 87 9.62 1.78 20.60
N GLY A 88 9.93 3.03 20.26
CA GLY A 88 11.24 3.63 20.49
C GLY A 88 11.50 3.89 21.98
N ASP A 89 12.77 4.07 22.33
CA ASP A 89 13.19 4.27 23.73
C ASP A 89 13.02 5.74 24.21
N LYS A 90 12.60 6.64 23.31
CA LYS A 90 12.36 8.05 23.62
C LYS A 90 10.90 8.43 23.39
N PRO A 91 10.32 9.32 24.22
CA PRO A 91 8.94 9.77 24.03
C PRO A 91 8.77 10.51 22.69
N GLY A 92 7.60 10.36 22.08
CA GLY A 92 7.28 11.02 20.82
C GLY A 92 5.94 10.57 20.25
N PRO A 93 5.59 11.02 19.04
CA PRO A 93 4.33 10.70 18.38
C PRO A 93 4.27 9.24 17.92
N VAL A 94 3.09 8.81 17.52
CA VAL A 94 2.87 7.54 16.84
C VAL A 94 2.77 7.82 15.33
N VAL A 95 3.71 7.25 14.58
CA VAL A 95 3.77 7.34 13.12
C VAL A 95 3.43 5.99 12.54
N ALA A 96 2.46 5.94 11.62
CA ALA A 96 2.18 4.73 10.87
C ALA A 96 2.87 4.77 9.50
N LEU A 97 3.35 3.60 9.06
CA LEU A 97 3.90 3.37 7.73
C LEU A 97 3.10 2.24 7.08
N ARG A 98 2.59 2.46 5.87
CA ARG A 98 1.66 1.55 5.19
C ARG A 98 2.26 1.00 3.90
N ALA A 99 2.09 -0.29 3.69
CA ALA A 99 2.25 -0.97 2.40
C ALA A 99 1.05 -1.89 2.16
N ASP A 100 0.57 -1.97 0.94
CA ASP A 100 -0.40 -2.97 0.48
C ASP A 100 0.30 -4.25 0.06
N MET A 101 -0.43 -5.40 0.06
CA MET A 101 0.18 -6.72 -0.11
C MET A 101 -0.36 -7.52 -1.29
N ASP A 102 -1.53 -7.17 -1.81
CA ASP A 102 -2.25 -7.98 -2.77
C ASP A 102 -1.76 -7.83 -4.21
N GLY A 103 -1.95 -8.88 -4.99
CA GLY A 103 -1.78 -8.91 -6.43
C GLY A 103 -3.12 -8.80 -7.16
N LEU A 104 -3.05 -8.63 -8.48
CA LEU A 104 -4.18 -8.50 -9.38
C LEU A 104 -4.50 -9.81 -10.12
N PRO A 105 -5.76 -10.06 -10.51
CA PRO A 105 -6.15 -11.22 -11.32
C PRO A 105 -5.72 -11.02 -12.80
N VAL A 106 -4.41 -10.94 -13.03
CA VAL A 106 -3.78 -10.64 -14.33
C VAL A 106 -2.76 -11.72 -14.65
N ILE A 107 -2.77 -12.20 -15.91
CA ILE A 107 -1.74 -13.12 -16.41
C ILE A 107 -0.48 -12.32 -16.71
N GLU A 108 0.63 -12.66 -16.08
CA GLU A 108 1.91 -12.05 -16.38
C GLU A 108 2.43 -12.47 -17.75
N ARG A 109 2.93 -11.50 -18.53
CA ARG A 109 3.48 -11.70 -19.87
C ARG A 109 4.95 -11.27 -20.00
N THR A 110 5.59 -10.95 -18.88
CA THR A 110 7.00 -10.56 -18.88
C THR A 110 7.90 -11.78 -18.99
N ALA A 111 9.14 -11.57 -19.45
CA ALA A 111 10.14 -12.62 -19.55
C ALA A 111 11.18 -12.55 -18.43
N VAL A 112 10.85 -11.88 -17.31
CA VAL A 112 11.79 -11.80 -16.18
C VAL A 112 11.96 -13.17 -15.49
N PRO A 113 13.14 -13.49 -14.93
CA PRO A 113 13.39 -14.80 -14.32
C PRO A 113 12.46 -15.15 -13.14
N PHE A 114 11.89 -14.15 -12.50
CA PHE A 114 10.96 -14.24 -11.36
C PHE A 114 9.52 -13.92 -11.76
N ALA A 115 9.15 -14.09 -13.03
CA ALA A 115 7.77 -13.89 -13.50
C ALA A 115 6.81 -14.85 -12.80
N SER A 116 5.65 -14.35 -12.39
CA SER A 116 4.60 -15.15 -11.79
C SER A 116 4.03 -16.18 -12.78
N LYS A 117 3.85 -17.39 -12.29
CA LYS A 117 3.12 -18.47 -12.98
C LYS A 117 1.89 -18.90 -12.16
N VAL A 118 1.56 -18.14 -11.15
CA VAL A 118 0.44 -18.44 -10.24
C VAL A 118 -0.88 -18.33 -10.99
N LYS A 119 -1.72 -19.33 -10.79
CA LYS A 119 -3.10 -19.36 -11.22
C LYS A 119 -4.00 -19.71 -10.04
N THR A 120 -5.18 -19.13 -10.02
CA THR A 120 -6.18 -19.40 -8.99
C THR A 120 -7.58 -19.20 -9.52
N THR A 121 -8.60 -19.54 -8.73
CA THR A 121 -9.99 -19.23 -9.04
C THR A 121 -10.37 -17.92 -8.37
N TYR A 122 -10.87 -16.95 -9.14
CA TYR A 122 -11.37 -15.69 -8.66
C TYR A 122 -12.77 -15.42 -9.23
N ASN A 123 -13.75 -15.24 -8.35
CA ASN A 123 -15.16 -15.06 -8.74
C ASN A 123 -15.68 -16.15 -9.72
N GLY A 124 -15.28 -17.40 -9.48
CA GLY A 124 -15.70 -18.56 -10.27
C GLY A 124 -14.96 -18.75 -11.61
N GLN A 125 -13.93 -17.98 -11.89
CA GLN A 125 -13.12 -18.08 -13.10
C GLN A 125 -11.66 -18.37 -12.78
N GLU A 126 -10.98 -19.19 -13.60
CA GLU A 126 -9.53 -19.35 -13.52
C GLU A 126 -8.85 -18.09 -14.04
N VAL A 127 -7.96 -17.53 -13.23
CA VAL A 127 -7.18 -16.33 -13.56
C VAL A 127 -5.70 -16.55 -13.26
N GLY A 128 -4.81 -15.85 -13.98
CA GLY A 128 -3.44 -15.66 -13.52
C GLY A 128 -3.40 -14.63 -12.39
N VAL A 129 -2.31 -14.63 -11.62
CA VAL A 129 -2.10 -13.63 -10.58
C VAL A 129 -0.76 -12.94 -10.80
N MET A 130 -0.72 -11.63 -10.69
CA MET A 130 0.49 -10.83 -10.88
C MET A 130 0.49 -9.60 -9.97
N HIS A 131 1.65 -9.24 -9.44
CA HIS A 131 1.85 -7.91 -8.86
C HIS A 131 2.01 -6.84 -9.97
N ALA A 132 0.89 -6.53 -10.66
CA ALA A 132 0.90 -5.56 -11.76
C ALA A 132 0.81 -4.10 -11.28
N CYS A 133 0.43 -3.86 -10.02
CA CYS A 133 0.43 -2.54 -9.39
C CYS A 133 1.72 -2.24 -8.60
N GLY A 134 2.53 -3.26 -8.30
CA GLY A 134 3.83 -3.11 -7.65
C GLY A 134 3.82 -3.20 -6.13
N HIS A 135 2.79 -3.79 -5.54
CA HIS A 135 2.69 -3.97 -4.09
C HIS A 135 3.80 -4.87 -3.51
N ASP A 136 4.35 -5.79 -4.32
CA ASP A 136 5.58 -6.54 -4.01
C ASP A 136 6.75 -5.62 -3.62
N THR A 137 6.88 -4.49 -4.31
CA THR A 137 7.89 -3.46 -4.02
C THR A 137 7.57 -2.73 -2.71
N HIS A 138 6.30 -2.39 -2.48
CA HIS A 138 5.88 -1.67 -1.27
C HIS A 138 6.13 -2.52 -0.02
N VAL A 139 5.74 -3.80 -0.04
CA VAL A 139 5.98 -4.75 1.06
C VAL A 139 7.48 -4.89 1.34
N ALA A 140 8.28 -5.13 0.30
CA ALA A 140 9.72 -5.33 0.45
C ALA A 140 10.42 -4.09 1.04
N ILE A 141 10.04 -2.89 0.58
CA ILE A 141 10.58 -1.63 1.10
C ILE A 141 10.18 -1.47 2.58
N LEU A 142 8.91 -1.70 2.94
CA LEU A 142 8.47 -1.52 4.32
C LEU A 142 9.11 -2.53 5.28
N MET A 143 9.38 -3.76 4.82
CA MET A 143 10.18 -4.74 5.58
C MET A 143 11.62 -4.24 5.80
N GLY A 144 12.25 -3.64 4.79
CA GLY A 144 13.57 -3.03 4.91
C GLY A 144 13.58 -1.84 5.89
N VAL A 145 12.56 -0.98 5.80
CA VAL A 145 12.38 0.14 6.75
C VAL A 145 12.22 -0.36 8.18
N ALA A 146 11.46 -1.45 8.39
CA ALA A 146 11.31 -2.05 9.72
C ALA A 146 12.66 -2.52 10.28
N GLU A 147 13.51 -3.14 9.46
CA GLU A 147 14.86 -3.59 9.87
C GLU A 147 15.77 -2.40 10.22
N VAL A 148 15.78 -1.34 9.41
CA VAL A 148 16.53 -0.12 9.71
C VAL A 148 16.08 0.50 11.03
N LEU A 149 14.79 0.71 11.20
CA LEU A 149 14.25 1.38 12.39
C LEU A 149 14.39 0.54 13.66
N ALA A 150 14.26 -0.77 13.57
CA ALA A 150 14.51 -1.68 14.69
C ALA A 150 15.96 -1.62 15.17
N SER A 151 16.92 -1.54 14.23
CA SER A 151 18.35 -1.38 14.55
C SER A 151 18.68 -0.06 15.24
N MET A 152 17.81 0.94 15.13
CA MET A 152 17.97 2.29 15.68
C MET A 152 16.98 2.58 16.83
N LYS A 153 16.39 1.57 17.42
CA LYS A 153 15.34 1.70 18.45
C LYS A 153 15.71 2.66 19.59
N SER A 154 16.96 2.64 20.06
CA SER A 154 17.45 3.54 21.13
C SER A 154 17.50 5.02 20.72
N GLU A 155 17.52 5.31 19.45
CA GLU A 155 17.54 6.68 18.90
C GLU A 155 16.14 7.14 18.49
N LEU A 156 15.20 6.18 18.33
CA LEU A 156 13.85 6.43 17.85
C LEU A 156 13.00 7.15 18.89
N LYS A 157 12.36 8.24 18.47
CA LYS A 157 11.39 9.00 19.27
C LYS A 157 9.97 8.56 18.92
N GLY A 158 9.18 8.17 19.92
CA GLY A 158 7.80 7.75 19.74
C GLY A 158 7.67 6.29 19.33
N THR A 159 6.61 5.99 18.60
CA THR A 159 6.26 4.63 18.17
C THR A 159 6.07 4.61 16.67
N VAL A 160 6.58 3.57 16.01
CA VAL A 160 6.27 3.30 14.60
C VAL A 160 5.31 2.12 14.53
N LYS A 161 4.19 2.32 13.83
CA LYS A 161 3.22 1.29 13.52
C LYS A 161 3.36 0.91 12.05
N PHE A 162 3.82 -0.30 11.77
CA PHE A 162 3.91 -0.86 10.43
C PHE A 162 2.58 -1.50 10.08
N ILE A 163 1.95 -1.09 8.99
CA ILE A 163 0.65 -1.58 8.54
C ILE A 163 0.83 -2.22 7.17
N PHE A 164 0.70 -3.53 7.12
CA PHE A 164 0.69 -4.29 5.87
C PHE A 164 -0.78 -4.60 5.55
N GLN A 165 -1.30 -3.85 4.58
CA GLN A 165 -2.72 -3.82 4.25
C GLN A 165 -3.04 -4.89 3.21
N PRO A 166 -4.07 -5.74 3.44
CA PRO A 166 -4.59 -6.65 2.43
C PRO A 166 -5.59 -5.97 1.51
N ALA A 167 -5.89 -6.59 0.38
CA ALA A 167 -7.04 -6.32 -0.48
C ALA A 167 -7.22 -4.83 -0.85
N GLU A 168 -6.17 -4.17 -1.31
CA GLU A 168 -6.22 -2.79 -1.78
C GLU A 168 -6.92 -2.70 -3.13
N GLU A 169 -6.66 -3.65 -4.03
CA GLU A 169 -7.22 -3.75 -5.37
C GLU A 169 -8.67 -4.27 -5.36
N GLY A 170 -9.16 -4.69 -4.20
CA GLY A 170 -10.50 -5.18 -3.99
C GLY A 170 -10.57 -6.58 -3.40
N VAL A 171 -11.79 -6.98 -3.10
CA VAL A 171 -12.10 -8.26 -2.46
C VAL A 171 -12.95 -9.16 -3.39
N PRO A 172 -12.92 -10.48 -3.21
CA PRO A 172 -13.87 -11.37 -3.88
C PRO A 172 -15.32 -10.94 -3.64
N GLN A 173 -16.19 -11.23 -4.58
CA GLN A 173 -17.60 -10.84 -4.50
C GLN A 173 -18.26 -11.37 -3.21
N GLY A 174 -18.90 -10.48 -2.45
CA GLY A 174 -19.58 -10.78 -1.20
C GLY A 174 -18.67 -10.78 0.05
N GLU A 175 -17.40 -10.46 -0.09
CA GLU A 175 -16.46 -10.33 1.02
C GLU A 175 -16.26 -8.87 1.46
N VAL A 176 -15.69 -8.72 2.63
CA VAL A 176 -15.19 -7.43 3.17
C VAL A 176 -13.67 -7.52 3.38
N GLY A 177 -12.98 -6.39 3.31
CA GLY A 177 -11.52 -6.35 3.46
C GLY A 177 -10.95 -4.95 3.24
N GLY A 178 -9.66 -4.90 2.99
CA GLY A 178 -8.94 -3.67 2.66
C GLY A 178 -8.84 -2.67 3.81
N ALA A 179 -8.51 -1.43 3.47
CA ALA A 179 -8.28 -0.36 4.44
C ALA A 179 -9.51 -0.06 5.31
N GLU A 180 -10.71 -0.07 4.72
CA GLU A 180 -11.95 0.21 5.46
C GLU A 180 -12.17 -0.80 6.58
N GLN A 181 -11.97 -2.09 6.30
CA GLN A 181 -12.10 -3.14 7.30
C GLN A 181 -11.01 -3.02 8.38
N MET A 182 -9.76 -2.74 8.00
CA MET A 182 -8.69 -2.50 8.97
C MET A 182 -9.02 -1.33 9.93
N ILE A 183 -9.62 -0.26 9.42
CA ILE A 183 -10.03 0.90 10.23
C ILE A 183 -11.15 0.50 11.18
N LYS A 184 -12.16 -0.25 10.74
CA LYS A 184 -13.24 -0.78 11.60
C LYS A 184 -12.69 -1.67 12.72
N GLU A 185 -11.61 -2.38 12.47
CA GLU A 185 -10.91 -3.22 13.45
C GLU A 185 -9.90 -2.45 14.32
N GLY A 186 -9.86 -1.12 14.21
CA GLY A 186 -9.09 -0.23 15.07
C GLY A 186 -7.60 -0.17 14.73
N VAL A 187 -7.20 -0.39 13.48
CA VAL A 187 -5.79 -0.36 13.07
C VAL A 187 -5.09 0.97 13.39
N LEU A 188 -5.82 2.07 13.41
CA LEU A 188 -5.28 3.40 13.74
C LEU A 188 -5.34 3.74 15.23
N GLU A 189 -5.83 2.83 16.04
CA GLU A 189 -5.97 2.97 17.48
C GLU A 189 -4.95 2.07 18.22
N ASN A 190 -4.79 2.26 19.51
CA ASN A 190 -4.00 1.42 20.44
C ASN A 190 -2.60 0.97 19.92
N PRO A 191 -1.62 1.88 19.79
CA PRO A 191 -1.66 3.31 20.09
C PRO A 191 -2.30 4.13 18.97
N ALA A 192 -2.95 5.26 19.33
CA ALA A 192 -3.58 6.15 18.36
C ALA A 192 -2.53 6.78 17.42
N VAL A 193 -2.76 6.67 16.12
CA VAL A 193 -1.85 7.16 15.08
C VAL A 193 -2.00 8.67 14.90
N ASN A 194 -0.90 9.42 14.98
CA ASN A 194 -0.88 10.85 14.76
C ASN A 194 -0.75 11.21 13.28
N VAL A 195 0.01 10.41 12.51
CA VAL A 195 0.25 10.61 11.07
C VAL A 195 0.56 9.27 10.42
N ILE A 196 0.12 9.10 9.18
CA ILE A 196 0.38 7.92 8.37
C ILE A 196 1.07 8.31 7.06
N PHE A 197 2.06 7.52 6.67
CA PHE A 197 2.75 7.62 5.38
C PHE A 197 2.62 6.31 4.62
N GLY A 198 2.49 6.44 3.30
CA GLY A 198 2.60 5.36 2.33
C GLY A 198 3.31 5.86 1.10
N LEU A 199 3.89 4.95 0.36
CA LEU A 199 4.43 5.24 -0.97
C LEU A 199 3.71 4.38 -2.01
N HIS A 200 3.73 4.83 -3.25
CA HIS A 200 3.32 4.02 -4.38
C HIS A 200 4.36 4.14 -5.48
N ILE A 201 4.79 3.02 -6.07
CA ILE A 201 5.64 3.07 -7.24
C ILE A 201 4.85 3.59 -8.44
N ASN A 202 5.53 4.27 -9.36
CA ASN A 202 4.90 4.85 -10.53
C ASN A 202 5.81 4.68 -11.74
N SER A 203 5.31 4.03 -12.79
CA SER A 203 6.05 3.80 -14.03
C SER A 203 6.41 5.09 -14.80
N GLN A 204 5.74 6.20 -14.51
CA GLN A 204 6.00 7.50 -15.14
C GLN A 204 7.00 8.36 -14.36
N THR A 205 7.40 7.94 -13.16
CA THR A 205 8.40 8.65 -12.35
C THR A 205 9.77 8.01 -12.58
N GLU A 206 10.75 8.83 -12.94
CA GLU A 206 12.12 8.37 -13.17
C GLU A 206 12.72 7.74 -11.90
N VAL A 207 13.50 6.69 -12.07
CA VAL A 207 14.23 6.04 -10.96
C VAL A 207 15.11 7.06 -10.22
N GLY A 208 15.08 7.01 -8.89
CA GLY A 208 15.80 7.95 -8.04
C GLY A 208 15.04 9.24 -7.73
N LYS A 209 13.83 9.42 -8.29
CA LYS A 209 12.95 10.54 -7.96
C LYS A 209 11.76 10.11 -7.12
N ILE A 210 11.36 11.01 -6.23
CA ILE A 210 10.13 10.89 -5.44
C ILE A 210 9.28 12.13 -5.76
N THR A 211 8.02 11.92 -6.09
CA THR A 211 7.05 13.00 -6.34
C THR A 211 6.05 13.06 -5.20
N TYR A 212 5.65 14.25 -4.83
CA TYR A 212 4.56 14.49 -3.89
C TYR A 212 3.79 15.75 -4.29
N ARG A 213 2.54 15.87 -3.83
CA ARG A 213 1.79 17.11 -3.97
C ARG A 213 0.96 17.38 -2.71
N PRO A 214 0.80 18.63 -2.30
CA PRO A 214 -0.14 19.00 -1.24
C PRO A 214 -1.59 18.75 -1.67
N GLY A 215 -2.44 18.36 -0.73
CA GLY A 215 -3.85 18.08 -0.97
C GLY A 215 -4.12 16.68 -1.53
N GLY A 216 -5.25 16.50 -2.19
CA GLY A 216 -5.65 15.20 -2.76
C GLY A 216 -4.70 14.74 -3.86
N THR A 217 -4.22 13.50 -3.77
CA THR A 217 -3.25 12.92 -4.69
C THR A 217 -3.83 11.73 -5.45
N MET A 218 -4.55 10.85 -4.75
CA MET A 218 -5.15 9.64 -5.32
C MET A 218 -6.59 9.90 -5.77
N ALA A 219 -7.02 9.22 -6.83
CA ALA A 219 -8.40 9.24 -7.27
C ALA A 219 -9.28 8.36 -6.37
N SER A 220 -10.56 8.71 -6.24
CA SER A 220 -11.56 7.80 -5.68
C SER A 220 -12.14 6.91 -6.76
N VAL A 221 -12.57 5.71 -6.38
CA VAL A 221 -13.23 4.75 -7.27
C VAL A 221 -14.64 4.49 -6.76
N ASN A 222 -15.61 4.54 -7.68
CA ASN A 222 -16.98 4.12 -7.43
C ASN A 222 -17.41 3.12 -8.51
N SER A 223 -17.98 2.00 -8.10
CA SER A 223 -18.52 0.99 -9.01
C SER A 223 -20.02 1.13 -9.11
N MET A 224 -20.53 1.14 -10.35
CA MET A 224 -21.96 1.22 -10.64
C MET A 224 -22.36 0.14 -11.65
N LYS A 225 -23.46 -0.56 -11.39
CA LYS A 225 -24.06 -1.51 -12.33
C LYS A 225 -25.37 -0.96 -12.84
N ILE A 226 -25.49 -0.78 -14.15
CA ILE A 226 -26.72 -0.35 -14.82
C ILE A 226 -27.29 -1.56 -15.58
N THR A 227 -28.54 -1.90 -15.31
CA THR A 227 -29.27 -2.94 -16.04
C THR A 227 -30.35 -2.27 -16.90
N VAL A 228 -30.21 -2.33 -18.20
CA VAL A 228 -31.19 -1.79 -19.16
C VAL A 228 -32.14 -2.92 -19.58
N LYS A 229 -33.41 -2.76 -19.27
CA LYS A 229 -34.46 -3.74 -19.63
C LYS A 229 -35.20 -3.26 -20.87
N GLY A 230 -35.21 -4.07 -21.90
CA GLY A 230 -35.97 -3.83 -23.11
C GLY A 230 -37.28 -4.62 -23.19
N ARG A 231 -37.96 -4.49 -24.32
CA ARG A 231 -39.14 -5.29 -24.69
C ARG A 231 -38.97 -5.78 -26.11
N SER A 232 -39.00 -7.11 -26.30
CA SER A 232 -38.92 -7.71 -27.64
C SER A 232 -40.19 -7.49 -28.45
N ALA A 233 -40.02 -7.43 -29.77
CA ALA A 233 -41.12 -7.41 -30.73
C ALA A 233 -40.75 -8.19 -31.97
N HIS A 234 -41.71 -8.45 -32.85
CA HIS A 234 -41.43 -9.04 -34.15
C HIS A 234 -40.57 -8.08 -35.01
N GLY A 235 -39.57 -8.60 -35.71
CA GLY A 235 -38.67 -7.79 -36.51
C GLY A 235 -39.31 -6.85 -37.53
N ALA A 236 -40.50 -7.18 -38.06
CA ALA A 236 -41.27 -6.33 -38.94
C ALA A 236 -42.06 -5.21 -38.20
N TYR A 237 -42.05 -5.20 -36.88
CA TYR A 237 -42.78 -4.21 -36.06
C TYR A 237 -41.85 -3.57 -35.01
N PRO A 238 -40.72 -2.96 -35.46
CA PRO A 238 -39.70 -2.41 -34.52
C PRO A 238 -40.26 -1.31 -33.62
N TRP A 239 -41.25 -0.57 -34.04
CA TRP A 239 -41.93 0.46 -33.24
C TRP A 239 -42.67 -0.06 -32.01
N SER A 240 -42.96 -1.37 -31.93
CA SER A 240 -43.56 -1.98 -30.76
C SER A 240 -42.53 -2.53 -29.76
N SER A 241 -41.25 -2.42 -30.05
CA SER A 241 -40.14 -2.83 -29.18
C SER A 241 -39.66 -1.70 -28.29
N ILE A 242 -38.84 -2.06 -27.31
CA ILE A 242 -37.91 -1.16 -26.59
C ILE A 242 -36.53 -1.78 -26.74
N ASP A 243 -35.73 -1.21 -27.61
CA ASP A 243 -34.39 -1.71 -27.89
C ASP A 243 -33.41 -1.30 -26.76
N PRO A 244 -32.95 -2.24 -25.92
CA PRO A 244 -32.04 -1.93 -24.83
C PRO A 244 -30.64 -1.55 -25.31
N ILE A 245 -30.26 -1.95 -26.54
CA ILE A 245 -28.93 -1.61 -27.11
C ILE A 245 -28.88 -0.12 -27.45
N VAL A 246 -29.90 0.42 -28.11
CA VAL A 246 -29.98 1.84 -28.43
C VAL A 246 -29.96 2.70 -27.16
N VAL A 247 -30.76 2.31 -26.15
CA VAL A 247 -30.80 3.00 -24.86
C VAL A 247 -29.44 2.93 -24.15
N SER A 248 -28.80 1.75 -24.16
CA SER A 248 -27.46 1.57 -23.56
C SER A 248 -26.40 2.43 -24.26
N ALA A 249 -26.42 2.52 -25.57
CA ALA A 249 -25.50 3.35 -26.35
C ALA A 249 -25.65 4.84 -25.96
N GLN A 250 -26.87 5.32 -25.80
CA GLN A 250 -27.13 6.70 -25.36
C GLN A 250 -26.63 6.93 -23.91
N ILE A 251 -26.86 6.00 -23.00
CA ILE A 251 -26.34 6.07 -21.63
C ILE A 251 -24.81 6.16 -21.62
N ILE A 252 -24.13 5.28 -22.38
CA ILE A 252 -22.67 5.26 -22.48
C ILE A 252 -22.14 6.61 -22.98
N ASN A 253 -22.72 7.13 -24.06
CA ASN A 253 -22.29 8.41 -24.62
C ASN A 253 -22.51 9.58 -23.66
N ASN A 254 -23.64 9.61 -22.94
CA ASN A 254 -23.91 10.68 -21.99
C ASN A 254 -23.04 10.59 -20.73
N LEU A 255 -22.71 9.38 -20.25
CA LEU A 255 -21.82 9.20 -19.08
C LEU A 255 -20.42 9.77 -19.34
N GLN A 256 -19.94 9.79 -20.61
CA GLN A 256 -18.65 10.38 -20.95
C GLN A 256 -18.60 11.88 -20.62
N THR A 257 -19.73 12.57 -20.61
CA THR A 257 -19.77 14.00 -20.32
C THR A 257 -19.49 14.31 -18.84
N ILE A 258 -19.70 13.37 -17.91
CA ILE A 258 -19.39 13.53 -16.48
C ILE A 258 -17.89 13.76 -16.28
N VAL A 259 -17.04 13.10 -17.08
CA VAL A 259 -15.58 13.23 -16.97
C VAL A 259 -15.07 14.42 -17.79
N SER A 260 -15.74 14.75 -18.90
CA SER A 260 -15.27 15.77 -19.83
C SER A 260 -15.82 17.18 -19.54
N ARG A 261 -16.74 17.33 -18.58
CA ARG A 261 -17.42 18.62 -18.27
C ARG A 261 -17.38 18.98 -16.79
#